data_b6a73b5c97f63b82e155d0bbf830ee57
#
_entry.id   b6a73b5c97f63b82e155d0bbf830ee57
#
_cell.length_a   1.000
_cell.length_b   1.000
_cell.length_c   1.000
_cell.angle_alpha   90.00
_cell.angle_beta   90.00
_cell.angle_gamma   90.00
#
_symmetry.space_group_name_H-M   'P 1'
#
loop_
_entity.id
_entity.type
_entity.pdbx_description
1 polymer ?
#
loop_
_entity_poly.entity_id
_entity_poly.type
_entity_poly.pdbx_seq_one_letter_code
_entity_poly.pdbx_strand_id
1 'polypeptide(L)'
;MKPHLPMKQSVIALSVLSAISVTSLTAMAQDSKEQQAVTNKEKLETIQVTGRSLSYANSTISSEMKKQQTPMTSALSIIDNLPGVLVNEGDPFGSDEWSTSISMRGFQLDLASQQIGMTVDGISNGNSNYGGGTKASRYIDTENLRSVEVSQGTADISSRSNEALGGTLDFTTIRPRLDEKLTVSTTLGQYNARKFYTRYDTGEIAKDTFAWVSISTQQNDDYMGGSITNSRDHAEGKIISRVGEVDLTGYLSYDDAEEYTYQRIYGLGQYAQEPNWDGLTNNFSGVPYQDQAFRETWGTERENLFGYLQADFMVNDVEVSSNVYYHKNEGMGK
;
A
#
# COMPACT_ATOMS: atom_id res chain seq x y z
N MET A 1 20.33 13.99 -30.58
CA MET A 1 18.97 13.87 -31.06
C MET A 1 18.65 12.39 -31.21
N LYS A 2 18.05 11.77 -30.22
CA LYS A 2 17.46 10.43 -30.33
C LYS A 2 15.93 10.62 -30.30
N PRO A 3 15.17 9.91 -31.13
CA PRO A 3 13.73 10.07 -31.17
C PRO A 3 13.13 9.58 -29.85
N HIS A 4 12.27 10.40 -29.25
CA HIS A 4 11.38 9.98 -28.20
C HIS A 4 10.55 8.78 -28.68
N LEU A 5 10.69 7.66 -28.00
CA LEU A 5 9.73 6.56 -28.14
C LEU A 5 8.39 7.05 -27.52
N PRO A 6 7.28 6.84 -28.18
CA PRO A 6 5.99 7.21 -27.61
C PRO A 6 5.74 6.36 -26.38
N MET A 7 5.34 7.03 -25.30
CA MET A 7 4.80 6.42 -24.09
C MET A 7 3.86 5.28 -24.48
N LYS A 8 4.17 4.08 -24.04
CA LYS A 8 3.21 2.99 -24.00
C LYS A 8 2.17 3.36 -22.95
N GLN A 9 1.09 4.02 -23.37
CA GLN A 9 -0.10 4.10 -22.55
C GLN A 9 -0.46 2.69 -22.11
N SER A 10 -0.52 2.48 -20.82
CA SER A 10 -0.77 1.17 -20.23
C SER A 10 -2.05 0.58 -20.83
N VAL A 11 -1.91 -0.45 -21.64
CA VAL A 11 -3.02 -1.14 -22.33
C VAL A 11 -3.96 -1.82 -21.33
N ILE A 12 -3.55 -1.91 -20.06
CA ILE A 12 -4.30 -2.52 -18.97
C ILE A 12 -5.49 -1.65 -18.55
N ALA A 13 -5.35 -0.33 -18.58
CA ALA A 13 -6.45 0.57 -18.19
C ALA A 13 -7.61 0.56 -19.20
N LEU A 14 -7.37 0.23 -20.47
CA LEU A 14 -8.39 0.26 -21.52
C LEU A 14 -9.15 -1.05 -21.68
N SER A 15 -8.57 -2.19 -21.27
CA SER A 15 -9.22 -3.50 -21.40
C SER A 15 -10.22 -3.83 -20.29
N VAL A 16 -10.14 -3.15 -19.14
CA VAL A 16 -11.09 -3.36 -18.02
C VAL A 16 -12.35 -2.49 -18.18
N LEU A 17 -12.24 -1.33 -18.85
CA LEU A 17 -13.40 -0.45 -19.08
C LEU A 17 -14.39 -1.02 -20.11
N SER A 18 -13.97 -1.90 -21.00
CA SER A 18 -14.85 -2.48 -22.01
C SER A 18 -15.70 -3.67 -21.53
N ALA A 19 -15.41 -4.23 -20.35
CA ALA A 19 -16.19 -5.34 -19.77
C ALA A 19 -17.36 -4.87 -18.88
N ILE A 20 -17.44 -3.59 -18.53
CA ILE A 20 -18.46 -3.05 -17.61
C ILE A 20 -19.68 -2.45 -18.34
N SER A 21 -19.66 -2.38 -19.69
CA SER A 21 -20.71 -1.68 -20.44
C SER A 21 -21.92 -2.52 -20.86
N VAL A 22 -22.10 -3.74 -20.37
CA VAL A 22 -23.29 -4.56 -20.66
C VAL A 22 -23.86 -5.14 -19.39
N THR A 23 -24.55 -4.37 -18.61
CA THR A 23 -25.76 -4.73 -17.84
C THR A 23 -26.22 -3.55 -16.98
N SER A 24 -26.80 -2.55 -17.61
CA SER A 24 -27.63 -1.61 -16.91
C SER A 24 -28.98 -1.61 -17.62
N LEU A 25 -29.95 -2.23 -17.02
CA LEU A 25 -31.38 -1.83 -16.99
C LEU A 25 -32.19 -2.98 -16.36
N THR A 26 -32.59 -2.78 -15.13
CA THR A 26 -33.95 -2.93 -14.62
C THR A 26 -33.91 -3.09 -13.10
N ALA A 27 -34.16 -2.02 -12.39
CA ALA A 27 -34.71 -2.12 -11.05
C ALA A 27 -35.89 -1.14 -10.98
N MET A 28 -37.07 -1.65 -11.25
CA MET A 28 -38.33 -1.04 -10.82
C MET A 28 -38.63 -1.52 -9.41
N ALA A 29 -39.00 -0.57 -8.59
CA ALA A 29 -39.47 -0.76 -7.23
C ALA A 29 -40.65 -1.71 -7.18
N GLN A 30 -40.65 -2.61 -6.21
CA GLN A 30 -41.88 -3.15 -5.64
C GLN A 30 -41.72 -3.38 -4.14
N ASP A 31 -42.50 -2.56 -3.45
CA ASP A 31 -42.77 -2.62 -2.03
C ASP A 31 -43.67 -3.85 -1.74
N SER A 32 -43.27 -4.70 -0.81
CA SER A 32 -44.24 -5.52 -0.08
C SER A 32 -43.60 -6.15 1.16
N LYS A 33 -44.24 -5.87 2.26
CA LYS A 33 -44.09 -6.51 3.56
C LYS A 33 -44.30 -8.02 3.44
N GLU A 34 -43.44 -8.80 4.07
CA GLU A 34 -43.89 -9.99 4.84
C GLU A 34 -42.74 -10.51 5.73
N GLN A 35 -43.07 -10.49 6.99
CA GLN A 35 -42.88 -11.45 8.07
C GLN A 35 -41.59 -12.28 8.16
N GLN A 36 -40.99 -12.08 9.30
CA GLN A 36 -40.05 -12.89 10.05
C GLN A 36 -40.17 -14.41 9.82
N ALA A 37 -39.12 -15.00 9.31
CA ALA A 37 -38.73 -16.34 9.65
C ALA A 37 -37.31 -16.25 10.23
N VAL A 38 -37.24 -16.34 11.54
CA VAL A 38 -36.01 -16.54 12.30
C VAL A 38 -35.48 -17.92 11.91
N THR A 39 -34.52 -17.95 11.01
CA THR A 39 -33.69 -19.13 10.84
C THR A 39 -32.33 -18.76 11.44
N ASN A 40 -32.10 -19.27 12.66
CA ASN A 40 -30.76 -19.32 13.25
C ASN A 40 -29.86 -20.11 12.31
N LYS A 41 -29.18 -19.42 11.38
CA LYS A 41 -27.92 -19.90 10.88
C LYS A 41 -26.92 -19.59 11.99
N GLU A 42 -26.47 -20.64 12.68
CA GLU A 42 -25.30 -20.56 13.54
C GLU A 42 -24.19 -19.83 12.74
N LYS A 43 -23.88 -18.63 13.18
CA LYS A 43 -22.63 -17.95 12.76
C LYS A 43 -21.53 -18.90 13.22
N LEU A 44 -20.91 -19.59 12.28
CA LEU A 44 -19.61 -20.17 12.50
C LEU A 44 -18.67 -19.00 12.79
N GLU A 45 -18.52 -18.69 14.07
CA GLU A 45 -17.42 -17.85 14.53
C GLU A 45 -16.14 -18.61 14.18
N THR A 46 -15.49 -18.21 13.11
CA THR A 46 -14.14 -18.66 12.86
C THR A 46 -13.31 -18.08 13.99
N ILE A 47 -13.05 -18.87 15.01
CA ILE A 47 -12.08 -18.52 16.06
C ILE A 47 -10.72 -18.58 15.37
N GLN A 48 -10.29 -17.44 14.86
CA GLN A 48 -8.90 -17.27 14.47
C GLN A 48 -8.12 -17.16 15.79
N VAL A 49 -7.52 -18.25 16.22
CA VAL A 49 -6.53 -18.24 17.29
C VAL A 49 -5.27 -17.59 16.70
N THR A 50 -5.28 -16.27 16.60
CA THR A 50 -4.05 -15.51 16.53
C THR A 50 -3.44 -15.67 17.92
N GLY A 51 -2.41 -16.49 18.03
CA GLY A 51 -1.57 -16.49 19.20
C GLY A 51 -1.11 -15.04 19.42
N ARG A 52 -1.65 -14.36 20.42
CA ARG A 52 -1.14 -13.04 20.78
C ARG A 52 0.27 -13.27 21.29
N SER A 53 1.25 -12.89 20.49
CA SER A 53 2.59 -12.74 21.01
C SER A 53 2.52 -11.71 22.14
N LEU A 54 3.12 -12.04 23.27
CA LEU A 54 3.21 -11.14 24.42
C LEU A 54 4.27 -10.07 24.12
N SER A 55 3.95 -9.13 23.25
CA SER A 55 4.75 -7.93 23.13
C SER A 55 4.20 -6.85 24.03
N TYR A 56 5.00 -6.38 24.99
CA TYR A 56 4.63 -5.32 25.92
C TYR A 56 4.52 -3.93 25.28
N ALA A 57 4.88 -3.79 24.02
CA ALA A 57 4.93 -2.51 23.30
C ALA A 57 4.09 -2.48 22.02
N ASN A 58 3.19 -3.42 21.83
CA ASN A 58 2.36 -3.47 20.62
C ASN A 58 1.25 -2.43 20.66
N SER A 59 1.20 -1.64 19.61
CA SER A 59 0.07 -0.79 19.27
C SER A 59 -0.58 -1.32 18.00
N THR A 60 -1.90 -1.32 17.93
CA THR A 60 -2.64 -1.73 16.74
C THR A 60 -3.40 -0.55 16.18
N ILE A 61 -3.19 -0.24 14.93
CA ILE A 61 -4.00 0.71 14.19
C ILE A 61 -5.18 -0.02 13.57
N SER A 62 -6.37 0.33 14.03
CA SER A 62 -7.62 -0.26 13.58
C SER A 62 -8.16 0.43 12.32
N SER A 63 -9.18 -0.20 11.73
CA SER A 63 -9.89 0.39 10.59
C SER A 63 -10.56 1.73 10.92
N GLU A 64 -10.94 1.95 12.18
CA GLU A 64 -11.53 3.21 12.64
C GLU A 64 -10.48 4.32 12.70
N MET A 65 -9.29 4.03 13.21
CA MET A 65 -8.17 4.98 13.21
C MET A 65 -7.76 5.33 11.78
N LYS A 66 -7.72 4.35 10.89
CA LYS A 66 -7.44 4.56 9.47
C LYS A 66 -8.41 5.55 8.81
N LYS A 67 -9.70 5.48 9.13
CA LYS A 67 -10.72 6.40 8.57
C LYS A 67 -10.53 7.87 8.98
N GLN A 68 -9.72 8.13 9.99
CA GLN A 68 -9.39 9.49 10.44
C GLN A 68 -8.22 10.09 9.67
N GLN A 69 -7.54 9.30 8.84
CA GLN A 69 -6.45 9.78 8.02
C GLN A 69 -6.96 10.57 6.81
N THR A 70 -6.10 11.46 6.34
CA THR A 70 -6.35 12.20 5.10
C THR A 70 -6.39 11.21 3.93
N PRO A 71 -7.34 11.33 3.00
CA PRO A 71 -7.32 10.55 1.77
C PRO A 71 -6.02 10.77 0.98
N MET A 72 -5.61 9.77 0.22
CA MET A 72 -4.37 9.73 -0.59
C MET A 72 -3.06 9.66 0.20
N THR A 73 -3.09 9.51 1.53
CA THR A 73 -1.86 9.26 2.29
C THR A 73 -1.36 7.84 2.09
N SER A 74 -0.07 7.62 2.31
CA SER A 74 0.54 6.29 2.23
C SER A 74 0.06 5.38 3.36
N ALA A 75 0.24 4.06 3.19
CA ALA A 75 0.00 3.10 4.27
C ALA A 75 0.96 3.32 5.46
N LEU A 76 2.10 3.98 5.23
CA LEU A 76 3.09 4.28 6.28
C LEU A 76 2.67 5.47 7.14
N SER A 77 2.10 6.51 6.56
CA SER A 77 1.69 7.70 7.31
C SER A 77 0.64 7.41 8.39
N ILE A 78 -0.07 6.30 8.26
CA ILE A 78 -1.07 5.88 9.24
C ILE A 78 -0.45 5.65 10.63
N ILE A 79 0.80 5.21 10.68
CA ILE A 79 1.48 4.92 11.96
C ILE A 79 2.03 6.17 12.65
N ASP A 80 2.11 7.32 11.97
CA ASP A 80 2.67 8.56 12.54
C ASP A 80 1.87 9.11 13.73
N ASN A 81 0.62 8.70 13.88
CA ASN A 81 -0.21 9.07 15.02
C ASN A 81 0.10 8.27 16.31
N LEU A 82 1.00 7.29 16.24
CA LEU A 82 1.37 6.51 17.41
C LEU A 82 2.46 7.23 18.22
N PRO A 83 2.33 7.30 19.56
CA PRO A 83 3.37 7.89 20.41
C PRO A 83 4.72 7.20 20.19
N GLY A 84 5.77 7.99 19.94
CA GLY A 84 7.13 7.49 19.74
C GLY A 84 7.42 6.92 18.33
N VAL A 85 6.53 7.11 17.40
CA VAL A 85 6.72 6.86 15.97
C VAL A 85 6.75 8.20 15.25
N LEU A 86 7.65 8.34 14.29
CA LEU A 86 7.73 9.50 13.39
C LEU A 86 7.92 8.98 11.98
N VAL A 87 7.03 9.38 11.09
CA VAL A 87 7.12 9.11 9.65
C VAL A 87 7.33 10.43 8.94
N ASN A 88 8.44 10.54 8.20
CA ASN A 88 8.67 11.67 7.31
C ASN A 88 8.54 11.19 5.87
N GLU A 89 7.70 11.85 5.11
CA GLU A 89 7.48 11.61 3.69
C GLU A 89 7.88 12.85 2.89
N GLY A 90 8.20 12.68 1.61
CA GLY A 90 8.60 13.78 0.73
C GLY A 90 7.44 14.71 0.40
N ASP A 91 6.22 14.19 0.35
CA ASP A 91 5.01 14.96 0.11
C ASP A 91 3.81 14.46 0.94
N PRO A 92 2.71 15.21 1.00
CA PRO A 92 1.52 14.83 1.76
C PRO A 92 0.69 13.72 1.11
N PHE A 93 1.07 13.23 -0.06
CA PHE A 93 0.32 12.24 -0.84
C PHE A 93 0.96 10.84 -0.83
N GLY A 94 2.08 10.69 -0.11
CA GLY A 94 2.80 9.42 0.00
C GLY A 94 3.63 9.06 -1.22
N SER A 95 3.91 10.03 -2.08
CA SER A 95 4.90 9.93 -3.14
C SER A 95 6.32 10.08 -2.56
N ASP A 96 7.35 9.86 -3.39
CA ASP A 96 8.75 9.94 -3.00
C ASP A 96 9.14 8.98 -1.88
N GLU A 97 9.02 7.69 -2.16
CA GLU A 97 9.48 6.64 -1.23
C GLU A 97 10.95 6.79 -0.85
N TRP A 98 11.77 7.36 -1.74
CA TRP A 98 13.19 7.57 -1.53
C TRP A 98 13.48 8.47 -0.33
N SER A 99 12.71 9.56 -0.17
CA SER A 99 12.84 10.47 0.97
C SER A 99 12.12 9.98 2.22
N THR A 100 11.27 8.96 2.13
CA THR A 100 10.49 8.47 3.25
C THR A 100 11.39 7.81 4.30
N SER A 101 11.27 8.28 5.54
CA SER A 101 11.95 7.70 6.69
C SER A 101 11.00 7.45 7.85
N ILE A 102 11.28 6.38 8.61
CA ILE A 102 10.52 6.01 9.81
C ILE A 102 11.50 5.98 10.97
N SER A 103 11.13 6.63 12.08
CA SER A 103 11.87 6.55 13.33
C SER A 103 10.97 6.02 14.44
N MET A 104 11.45 5.03 15.18
CA MET A 104 10.79 4.48 16.37
C MET A 104 11.79 4.38 17.51
N ARG A 105 11.60 5.16 18.57
CA ARG A 105 12.46 5.16 19.77
C ARG A 105 13.95 5.28 19.46
N GLY A 106 14.31 6.02 18.42
CA GLY A 106 15.70 6.23 17.99
C GLY A 106 16.23 5.23 16.97
N PHE A 107 15.51 4.15 16.68
CA PHE A 107 15.81 3.26 15.56
C PHE A 107 15.20 3.80 14.28
N GLN A 108 15.85 3.53 13.14
CA GLN A 108 15.48 4.14 11.88
C GLN A 108 15.30 3.10 10.76
N LEU A 109 14.41 3.46 9.84
CA LEU A 109 14.29 2.88 8.53
C LEU A 109 14.32 4.03 7.53
N ASP A 110 15.38 4.14 6.77
CA ASP A 110 15.54 5.15 5.72
C ASP A 110 16.40 4.58 4.58
N LEU A 111 16.90 5.45 3.71
CA LEU A 111 17.75 5.06 2.59
C LEU A 111 19.03 4.30 3.01
N ALA A 112 19.58 4.63 4.16
CA ALA A 112 20.87 4.12 4.63
C ALA A 112 20.74 3.12 5.80
N SER A 113 19.59 3.06 6.46
CA SER A 113 19.39 2.32 7.70
C SER A 113 18.16 1.42 7.60
N GLN A 114 18.34 0.14 7.94
CA GLN A 114 17.27 -0.84 8.07
C GLN A 114 17.30 -1.40 9.49
N GLN A 115 16.58 -0.78 10.41
CA GLN A 115 16.52 -1.21 11.81
C GLN A 115 15.10 -1.56 12.26
N ILE A 116 14.12 -1.38 11.39
CA ILE A 116 12.71 -1.65 11.62
C ILE A 116 12.25 -2.66 10.58
N GLY A 117 11.75 -3.78 11.04
CA GLY A 117 11.25 -4.83 10.17
C GLY A 117 9.83 -4.58 9.70
N MET A 118 9.49 -5.04 8.50
CA MET A 118 8.13 -4.96 7.96
C MET A 118 7.66 -6.31 7.45
N THR A 119 6.36 -6.56 7.58
CA THR A 119 5.67 -7.66 6.88
C THR A 119 4.39 -7.18 6.23
N VAL A 120 3.99 -7.86 5.16
CA VAL A 120 2.66 -7.76 4.56
C VAL A 120 2.02 -9.13 4.66
N ASP A 121 0.92 -9.24 5.40
CA ASP A 121 0.24 -10.51 5.70
C ASP A 121 1.21 -11.58 6.26
N GLY A 122 2.17 -11.18 7.09
CA GLY A 122 3.18 -12.05 7.67
C GLY A 122 4.33 -12.46 6.74
N ILE A 123 4.37 -11.96 5.51
CA ILE A 123 5.49 -12.16 4.59
C ILE A 123 6.47 -10.99 4.75
N SER A 124 7.74 -11.31 4.94
CA SER A 124 8.80 -10.30 5.10
C SER A 124 8.86 -9.35 3.91
N ASN A 125 8.93 -8.06 4.19
CA ASN A 125 8.88 -6.97 3.24
C ASN A 125 9.76 -5.81 3.74
N GLY A 126 10.10 -4.85 2.88
CA GLY A 126 10.76 -3.63 3.29
C GLY A 126 12.21 -3.83 3.68
N ASN A 127 13.07 -4.15 2.74
CA ASN A 127 14.51 -4.06 2.90
C ASN A 127 15.02 -2.63 2.72
N SER A 128 16.27 -2.38 3.07
CA SER A 128 16.92 -1.12 2.73
C SER A 128 16.97 -0.94 1.21
N ASN A 129 16.96 0.31 0.76
CA ASN A 129 16.92 0.64 -0.66
C ASN A 129 18.04 -0.03 -1.47
N TYR A 130 19.23 -0.12 -0.92
CA TYR A 130 20.36 -0.78 -1.57
C TYR A 130 20.31 -2.31 -1.44
N GLY A 131 19.51 -2.84 -0.53
CA GLY A 131 19.27 -4.27 -0.36
C GLY A 131 18.18 -4.81 -1.31
N GLY A 132 17.60 -3.97 -2.15
CA GLY A 132 16.62 -4.38 -3.18
C GLY A 132 15.20 -4.57 -2.68
N GLY A 133 14.88 -4.07 -1.48
CA GLY A 133 13.52 -4.10 -0.96
C GLY A 133 12.80 -2.77 -1.13
N THR A 134 11.52 -2.80 -0.94
CA THR A 134 10.67 -1.62 -0.98
C THR A 134 9.70 -1.63 0.20
N LYS A 135 9.21 -0.47 0.59
CA LYS A 135 8.34 -0.32 1.75
C LYS A 135 6.93 -0.86 1.47
N ALA A 136 6.20 -1.19 2.51
CA ALA A 136 4.86 -1.78 2.41
C ALA A 136 3.87 -0.93 1.62
N SER A 137 4.07 0.39 1.55
CA SER A 137 3.27 1.32 0.76
C SER A 137 3.21 0.99 -0.74
N ARG A 138 4.21 0.24 -1.24
CA ARG A 138 4.24 -0.19 -2.65
C ARG A 138 3.33 -1.39 -2.92
N TYR A 139 2.93 -2.11 -1.91
CA TYR A 139 2.20 -3.37 -2.08
C TYR A 139 0.78 -3.31 -1.58
N ILE A 140 0.37 -2.22 -0.95
CA ILE A 140 -0.95 -2.08 -0.35
C ILE A 140 -1.50 -0.68 -0.61
N ASP A 141 -2.70 -0.60 -1.17
CA ASP A 141 -3.49 0.61 -1.09
C ASP A 141 -4.06 0.78 0.33
N THR A 142 -4.08 2.01 0.82
CA THR A 142 -4.60 2.33 2.15
C THR A 142 -6.04 1.85 2.35
N GLU A 143 -6.83 1.84 1.28
CA GLU A 143 -8.21 1.34 1.26
C GLU A 143 -8.29 -0.17 1.53
N ASN A 144 -7.25 -0.94 1.12
CA ASN A 144 -7.16 -2.39 1.30
C ASN A 144 -6.47 -2.82 2.59
N LEU A 145 -5.99 -1.86 3.38
CA LEU A 145 -5.37 -2.13 4.66
C LEU A 145 -6.43 -2.40 5.74
N ARG A 146 -6.31 -3.51 6.45
CA ARG A 146 -7.16 -3.86 7.60
C ARG A 146 -6.63 -3.25 8.89
N SER A 147 -5.37 -3.51 9.21
CA SER A 147 -4.70 -3.08 10.43
C SER A 147 -3.20 -3.01 10.24
N VAL A 148 -2.53 -2.25 11.10
CA VAL A 148 -1.08 -2.30 11.27
C VAL A 148 -0.79 -2.59 12.73
N GLU A 149 -0.01 -3.63 12.99
CA GLU A 149 0.52 -3.91 14.31
C GLU A 149 1.93 -3.35 14.40
N VAL A 150 2.20 -2.59 15.46
CA VAL A 150 3.46 -1.88 15.65
C VAL A 150 4.08 -2.30 16.97
N SER A 151 5.24 -2.94 16.90
CA SER A 151 6.08 -3.25 18.06
C SER A 151 7.24 -2.27 18.09
N GLN A 152 7.38 -1.51 19.18
CA GLN A 152 8.37 -0.45 19.29
C GLN A 152 9.51 -0.82 20.24
N GLY A 153 10.75 -0.68 19.77
CA GLY A 153 11.97 -0.88 20.56
C GLY A 153 12.45 -2.33 20.65
N THR A 154 11.59 -3.29 20.33
CA THR A 154 11.92 -4.71 20.19
C THR A 154 11.07 -5.30 19.07
N ALA A 155 11.64 -6.27 18.34
CA ALA A 155 10.86 -7.01 17.36
C ALA A 155 9.72 -7.79 18.05
N ASP A 156 8.58 -7.87 17.40
CA ASP A 156 7.56 -8.84 17.76
C ASP A 156 8.09 -10.26 17.48
N ILE A 157 8.05 -11.14 18.47
CA ILE A 157 8.56 -12.51 18.34
C ILE A 157 7.80 -13.32 17.29
N SER A 158 6.56 -12.96 16.97
CA SER A 158 5.76 -13.61 15.93
C SER A 158 6.02 -13.03 14.54
N SER A 159 6.64 -11.86 14.43
CA SER A 159 6.96 -11.25 13.14
C SER A 159 8.05 -12.02 12.41
N ARG A 160 7.83 -12.29 11.14
CA ARG A 160 8.81 -12.92 10.24
C ARG A 160 9.68 -11.89 9.50
N SER A 161 9.66 -10.64 9.97
CA SER A 161 10.44 -9.56 9.36
C SER A 161 11.95 -9.77 9.53
N ASN A 162 12.71 -9.23 8.60
CA ASN A 162 14.16 -9.13 8.68
C ASN A 162 14.57 -7.82 9.37
N GLU A 163 15.81 -7.79 9.93
CA GLU A 163 16.47 -6.57 10.41
C GLU A 163 15.64 -5.74 11.40
N ALA A 164 14.91 -6.40 12.27
CA ALA A 164 13.91 -5.81 13.17
C ALA A 164 14.50 -5.36 14.53
N LEU A 165 15.71 -4.80 14.56
CA LEU A 165 16.40 -4.40 15.79
C LEU A 165 15.59 -3.40 16.64
N GLY A 166 14.94 -2.45 16.00
CA GLY A 166 14.19 -1.36 16.63
C GLY A 166 12.70 -1.60 16.76
N GLY A 167 12.19 -2.71 16.22
CA GLY A 167 10.77 -3.04 16.23
C GLY A 167 10.26 -3.56 14.89
N THR A 168 8.96 -3.78 14.81
CA THR A 168 8.28 -4.33 13.62
C THR A 168 7.02 -3.56 13.26
N LEU A 169 6.73 -3.53 11.98
CA LEU A 169 5.51 -3.02 11.36
C LEU A 169 4.86 -4.16 10.59
N ASP A 170 3.76 -4.70 11.09
CA ASP A 170 3.08 -5.84 10.48
C ASP A 170 1.75 -5.37 9.86
N PHE A 171 1.74 -5.24 8.54
CA PHE A 171 0.60 -4.78 7.74
C PHE A 171 -0.29 -5.96 7.39
N THR A 172 -1.58 -5.84 7.70
CA THR A 172 -2.57 -6.87 7.36
C THR A 172 -3.57 -6.32 6.36
N THR A 173 -3.72 -7.00 5.23
CA THR A 173 -4.70 -6.64 4.20
C THR A 173 -6.12 -7.09 4.60
N ILE A 174 -7.13 -6.45 4.02
CA ILE A 174 -8.54 -6.82 4.25
C ILE A 174 -8.83 -8.23 3.75
N ARG A 175 -9.76 -8.91 4.41
CA ARG A 175 -10.33 -10.18 3.92
C ARG A 175 -11.44 -9.92 2.93
N PRO A 176 -11.68 -10.82 1.96
CA PRO A 176 -12.85 -10.78 1.11
C PRO A 176 -14.14 -10.76 1.94
N ARG A 177 -15.14 -10.04 1.45
CA ARG A 177 -16.48 -10.02 2.06
C ARG A 177 -17.25 -11.29 1.72
N LEU A 178 -18.20 -11.63 2.59
CA LEU A 178 -19.11 -12.75 2.36
C LEU A 178 -20.22 -12.39 1.34
N ASP A 179 -20.50 -11.12 1.18
CA ASP A 179 -21.50 -10.55 0.27
C ASP A 179 -20.81 -9.84 -0.90
N GLU A 180 -21.44 -9.90 -2.05
CA GLU A 180 -21.01 -9.15 -3.25
C GLU A 180 -21.10 -7.66 -2.97
N LYS A 181 -20.04 -6.92 -3.31
CA LYS A 181 -20.01 -5.47 -3.13
C LYS A 181 -19.05 -4.79 -4.09
N LEU A 182 -19.54 -3.75 -4.74
CA LEU A 182 -18.69 -2.79 -5.45
C LEU A 182 -18.44 -1.57 -4.55
N THR A 183 -17.19 -1.20 -4.38
CA THR A 183 -16.75 0.01 -3.68
C THR A 183 -16.03 0.90 -4.68
N VAL A 184 -16.45 2.16 -4.78
CA VAL A 184 -15.81 3.17 -5.62
C VAL A 184 -15.51 4.39 -4.77
N SER A 185 -14.32 4.95 -4.91
CA SER A 185 -13.90 6.15 -4.22
C SER A 185 -13.18 7.09 -5.20
N THR A 186 -13.42 8.37 -5.05
CA THR A 186 -12.70 9.42 -5.78
C THR A 186 -12.28 10.49 -4.80
N THR A 187 -11.02 10.87 -4.84
CA THR A 187 -10.45 11.93 -4.02
C THR A 187 -9.88 13.01 -4.93
N LEU A 188 -10.13 14.26 -4.58
CA LEU A 188 -9.61 15.43 -5.26
C LEU A 188 -8.97 16.35 -4.23
N GLY A 189 -7.84 16.96 -4.54
CA GLY A 189 -7.10 17.80 -3.62
C GLY A 189 -6.36 18.95 -4.29
N GLN A 190 -5.59 19.69 -3.50
CA GLN A 190 -4.67 20.71 -4.02
C GLN A 190 -3.58 20.06 -4.87
N TYR A 191 -2.82 20.88 -5.61
CA TYR A 191 -1.74 20.41 -6.49
C TYR A 191 -2.24 19.38 -7.51
N ASN A 192 -3.45 19.61 -8.06
CA ASN A 192 -4.09 18.70 -9.02
C ASN A 192 -4.17 17.25 -8.52
N ALA A 193 -4.11 17.05 -7.20
CA ALA A 193 -4.15 15.75 -6.58
C ALA A 193 -5.48 15.08 -6.84
N ARG A 194 -5.42 13.87 -7.35
CA ARG A 194 -6.59 13.05 -7.66
C ARG A 194 -6.28 11.57 -7.50
N LYS A 195 -7.21 10.84 -6.90
CA LYS A 195 -7.18 9.38 -6.82
C LYS A 195 -8.54 8.84 -7.23
N PHE A 196 -8.52 7.83 -8.06
CA PHE A 196 -9.65 6.96 -8.32
C PHE A 196 -9.33 5.57 -7.79
N TYR A 197 -10.24 4.99 -7.05
CA TYR A 197 -10.12 3.64 -6.50
C TYR A 197 -11.42 2.89 -6.71
N THR A 198 -11.32 1.63 -7.13
CA THR A 198 -12.45 0.72 -7.17
C THR A 198 -12.05 -0.66 -6.65
N ARG A 199 -12.95 -1.30 -5.90
CA ARG A 199 -12.81 -2.67 -5.43
C ARG A 199 -14.12 -3.42 -5.61
N TYR A 200 -14.01 -4.62 -6.12
CA TYR A 200 -15.11 -5.56 -6.24
C TYR A 200 -14.85 -6.77 -5.32
N ASP A 201 -15.72 -6.95 -4.33
CA ASP A 201 -15.82 -8.14 -3.50
C ASP A 201 -16.84 -9.07 -4.15
N THR A 202 -16.46 -10.31 -4.40
CA THR A 202 -17.26 -11.25 -5.22
C THR A 202 -18.42 -11.87 -4.48
N GLY A 203 -18.44 -11.83 -3.13
CA GLY A 203 -19.21 -12.77 -2.35
C GLY A 203 -18.71 -14.20 -2.56
N GLU A 204 -19.56 -15.19 -2.33
CA GLU A 204 -19.23 -16.60 -2.48
C GLU A 204 -19.25 -17.01 -3.97
N ILE A 205 -18.08 -17.25 -4.57
CA ILE A 205 -17.94 -17.68 -5.97
C ILE A 205 -17.93 -19.21 -6.14
N ALA A 206 -17.57 -19.92 -5.09
CA ALA A 206 -17.65 -21.36 -4.97
C ALA A 206 -17.80 -21.69 -3.48
N LYS A 207 -18.09 -22.96 -3.15
CA LYS A 207 -18.24 -23.35 -1.75
C LYS A 207 -17.04 -22.87 -0.90
N ASP A 208 -17.32 -22.08 0.12
CA ASP A 208 -16.34 -21.51 1.06
C ASP A 208 -15.20 -20.74 0.37
N THR A 209 -15.48 -20.15 -0.81
CA THR A 209 -14.47 -19.42 -1.62
C THR A 209 -14.95 -18.00 -1.89
N PHE A 210 -14.15 -17.03 -1.50
CA PHE A 210 -14.42 -15.59 -1.60
C PHE A 210 -13.21 -14.88 -2.14
N ALA A 211 -13.42 -13.82 -2.90
CA ALA A 211 -12.33 -13.00 -3.42
C ALA A 211 -12.67 -11.52 -3.41
N TRP A 212 -11.66 -10.71 -3.56
CA TRP A 212 -11.79 -9.32 -3.98
C TRP A 212 -10.67 -8.95 -4.94
N VAL A 213 -10.94 -7.98 -5.80
CA VAL A 213 -9.96 -7.33 -6.66
C VAL A 213 -10.14 -5.82 -6.57
N SER A 214 -9.06 -5.08 -6.62
CA SER A 214 -9.09 -3.62 -6.67
C SER A 214 -8.09 -3.07 -7.67
N ILE A 215 -8.42 -1.90 -8.19
CA ILE A 215 -7.53 -1.07 -8.99
C ILE A 215 -7.61 0.36 -8.51
N SER A 216 -6.50 1.07 -8.56
CA SER A 216 -6.46 2.51 -8.32
C SER A 216 -5.50 3.19 -9.27
N THR A 217 -5.77 4.47 -9.52
CA THR A 217 -4.84 5.39 -10.17
C THR A 217 -4.78 6.66 -9.32
N GLN A 218 -3.59 7.15 -9.10
CA GLN A 218 -3.33 8.34 -8.30
C GLN A 218 -2.35 9.25 -9.01
N GLN A 219 -2.55 10.55 -8.91
CA GLN A 219 -1.56 11.53 -9.34
C GLN A 219 -1.65 12.81 -8.51
N ASN A 220 -0.56 13.54 -8.45
CA ASN A 220 -0.47 14.89 -7.91
C ASN A 220 0.68 15.65 -8.55
N ASP A 221 0.51 16.96 -8.67
CA ASP A 221 1.59 17.84 -9.10
C ASP A 221 2.51 18.18 -7.93
N ASP A 222 3.72 18.58 -8.25
CA ASP A 222 4.70 19.08 -7.30
C ASP A 222 4.22 20.34 -6.58
N TYR A 223 4.31 20.35 -5.26
CA TYR A 223 3.95 21.53 -4.45
C TYR A 223 5.01 22.65 -4.49
N MET A 224 6.22 22.38 -4.98
CA MET A 224 7.32 23.33 -5.04
C MET A 224 7.32 24.21 -6.30
N GLY A 225 6.58 23.86 -7.33
CA GLY A 225 6.58 24.64 -8.56
C GLY A 225 5.63 24.15 -9.64
N GLY A 226 4.99 23.01 -9.45
CA GLY A 226 3.94 22.51 -10.33
C GLY A 226 4.37 22.08 -11.72
N SER A 227 5.68 21.81 -11.94
CA SER A 227 6.19 21.42 -13.27
C SER A 227 6.20 19.92 -13.50
N ILE A 228 6.14 19.12 -12.44
CA ILE A 228 6.20 17.67 -12.48
C ILE A 228 4.96 17.07 -11.85
N THR A 229 4.61 15.87 -12.29
CA THR A 229 3.47 15.12 -11.80
C THR A 229 3.94 13.75 -11.31
N ASN A 230 3.72 13.45 -10.04
CA ASN A 230 3.84 12.11 -9.50
C ASN A 230 2.63 11.30 -9.93
N SER A 231 2.83 10.03 -10.27
CA SER A 231 1.74 9.13 -10.64
C SER A 231 1.96 7.73 -10.08
N ARG A 232 0.86 7.04 -9.80
CA ARG A 232 0.85 5.66 -9.33
C ARG A 232 -0.37 4.93 -9.87
N ASP A 233 -0.13 3.80 -10.52
CA ASP A 233 -1.15 2.83 -10.90
C ASP A 233 -0.97 1.57 -10.06
N HIS A 234 -2.05 1.10 -9.43
CA HIS A 234 -1.98 0.00 -8.49
C HIS A 234 -3.12 -0.99 -8.68
N ALA A 235 -2.81 -2.28 -8.55
CA ALA A 235 -3.80 -3.35 -8.59
C ALA A 235 -3.52 -4.38 -7.50
N GLU A 236 -4.55 -4.80 -6.80
CA GLU A 236 -4.47 -5.83 -5.76
C GLU A 236 -5.60 -6.83 -5.89
N GLY A 237 -5.36 -8.05 -5.40
CA GLY A 237 -6.40 -9.05 -5.26
C GLY A 237 -6.08 -10.08 -4.19
N LYS A 238 -7.12 -10.55 -3.52
CA LYS A 238 -7.04 -11.60 -2.51
C LYS A 238 -8.15 -12.60 -2.70
N ILE A 239 -7.81 -13.88 -2.60
CA ILE A 239 -8.75 -15.00 -2.59
C ILE A 239 -8.54 -15.82 -1.33
N ILE A 240 -9.62 -16.24 -0.72
CA ILE A 240 -9.61 -17.21 0.38
C ILE A 240 -10.53 -18.36 0.01
N SER A 241 -10.13 -19.58 0.36
CA SER A 241 -10.92 -20.78 0.08
C SER A 241 -10.68 -21.81 1.18
N ARG A 242 -11.72 -22.56 1.54
CA ARG A 242 -11.59 -23.73 2.40
C ARG A 242 -11.86 -25.00 1.62
N VAL A 243 -10.85 -25.85 1.52
CA VAL A 243 -10.95 -27.13 0.83
C VAL A 243 -10.73 -28.27 1.84
N GLY A 244 -11.81 -28.89 2.29
CA GLY A 244 -11.78 -29.85 3.40
C GLY A 244 -11.34 -29.17 4.71
N GLU A 245 -10.22 -29.61 5.25
CA GLU A 245 -9.63 -29.06 6.49
C GLU A 245 -8.47 -28.08 6.22
N VAL A 246 -8.27 -27.69 4.97
CA VAL A 246 -7.18 -26.77 4.55
C VAL A 246 -7.78 -25.42 4.23
N ASP A 247 -7.31 -24.37 4.90
CA ASP A 247 -7.57 -22.98 4.56
C ASP A 247 -6.50 -22.47 3.59
N LEU A 248 -6.93 -22.01 2.43
CA LEU A 248 -6.06 -21.49 1.39
C LEU A 248 -6.22 -19.98 1.27
N THR A 249 -5.12 -19.27 1.15
CA THR A 249 -5.11 -17.83 0.87
C THR A 249 -4.16 -17.55 -0.29
N GLY A 250 -4.65 -16.80 -1.29
CA GLY A 250 -3.83 -16.23 -2.35
C GLY A 250 -3.92 -14.72 -2.34
N TYR A 251 -2.80 -14.04 -2.58
CA TYR A 251 -2.71 -12.59 -2.69
C TYR A 251 -1.78 -12.20 -3.83
N LEU A 252 -2.12 -11.14 -4.53
CA LEU A 252 -1.30 -10.54 -5.57
C LEU A 252 -1.46 -9.03 -5.54
N SER A 253 -0.33 -8.32 -5.68
CA SER A 253 -0.26 -6.87 -5.77
C SER A 253 0.71 -6.47 -6.87
N TYR A 254 0.32 -5.51 -7.68
CA TYR A 254 1.12 -4.86 -8.70
C TYR A 254 1.07 -3.35 -8.54
N ASP A 255 2.21 -2.70 -8.63
CA ASP A 255 2.38 -1.27 -8.45
C ASP A 255 3.33 -0.72 -9.51
N ASP A 256 2.92 0.35 -10.17
CA ASP A 256 3.73 1.11 -11.13
C ASP A 256 3.68 2.57 -10.74
N ALA A 257 4.83 3.14 -10.39
CA ALA A 257 4.93 4.49 -9.87
C ALA A 257 6.04 5.30 -10.53
N GLU A 258 5.71 6.51 -10.89
CA GLU A 258 6.66 7.56 -11.29
C GLU A 258 6.65 8.67 -10.26
N GLU A 259 7.79 8.91 -9.62
CA GLU A 259 7.91 9.80 -8.49
C GLU A 259 9.12 10.70 -8.63
N TYR A 260 8.99 11.90 -8.09
CA TYR A 260 10.06 12.90 -8.09
C TYR A 260 10.48 13.23 -6.68
N THR A 261 11.78 13.29 -6.47
CA THR A 261 12.42 13.42 -5.17
C THR A 261 12.60 14.87 -4.79
N TYR A 262 12.25 15.20 -3.55
CA TYR A 262 12.56 16.50 -2.94
C TYR A 262 13.91 16.45 -2.24
N GLN A 263 14.74 17.48 -2.47
CA GLN A 263 16.04 17.58 -1.81
C GLN A 263 15.88 17.93 -0.34
N ARG A 264 16.68 17.30 0.50
CA ARG A 264 16.72 17.63 1.93
C ARG A 264 17.44 18.95 2.14
N ILE A 265 16.88 19.80 3.01
CA ILE A 265 17.56 21.01 3.50
C ILE A 265 18.27 20.72 4.82
N TYR A 266 19.40 21.40 5.01
CA TYR A 266 20.21 21.27 6.20
C TYR A 266 20.19 22.57 6.99
N GLY A 267 19.13 22.75 7.80
CA GLY A 267 19.01 23.85 8.75
C GLY A 267 18.16 25.04 8.27
N LEU A 268 17.72 25.80 9.24
CA LEU A 268 16.83 26.95 9.05
C LEU A 268 17.42 28.07 8.20
N GLY A 269 18.76 28.19 8.16
CA GLY A 269 19.44 29.20 7.36
C GLY A 269 19.25 28.96 5.85
N GLN A 270 19.28 27.70 5.40
CA GLN A 270 18.99 27.35 4.01
C GLN A 270 17.50 27.58 3.68
N TYR A 271 16.62 27.16 4.57
CA TYR A 271 15.18 27.37 4.41
C TYR A 271 14.79 28.84 4.29
N ALA A 272 15.47 29.73 5.01
CA ALA A 272 15.18 31.17 5.00
C ALA A 272 15.68 31.93 3.79
N GLN A 273 16.56 31.33 2.98
CA GLN A 273 17.24 32.04 1.88
C GLN A 273 16.50 32.01 0.55
N GLU A 274 15.66 30.97 0.33
CA GLU A 274 15.10 30.72 -1.00
C GLU A 274 13.64 30.26 -0.93
N PRO A 275 12.74 30.72 -1.80
CA PRO A 275 11.43 30.11 -1.95
C PRO A 275 11.51 28.68 -2.50
N ASN A 276 12.53 28.36 -3.30
CA ASN A 276 12.86 26.99 -3.76
C ASN A 276 14.05 26.47 -2.95
N TRP A 277 13.83 26.24 -1.69
CA TRP A 277 14.86 25.87 -0.72
C TRP A 277 15.53 24.50 -0.99
N ASP A 278 14.93 23.64 -1.81
CA ASP A 278 15.52 22.37 -2.24
C ASP A 278 16.60 22.53 -3.32
N GLY A 279 16.80 23.75 -3.85
CA GLY A 279 17.85 24.06 -4.81
C GLY A 279 17.60 23.53 -6.22
N LEU A 280 16.43 22.95 -6.48
CA LEU A 280 16.06 22.49 -7.82
C LEU A 280 15.37 23.60 -8.62
N THR A 281 15.45 23.50 -9.94
CA THR A 281 14.85 24.46 -10.88
C THR A 281 13.92 23.75 -11.87
N ASN A 282 12.88 24.46 -12.29
CA ASN A 282 11.97 24.01 -13.35
C ASN A 282 12.43 24.43 -14.75
N ASN A 283 13.61 25.09 -14.86
CA ASN A 283 14.13 25.61 -16.12
C ASN A 283 15.22 24.69 -16.67
N PHE A 284 14.95 24.07 -17.80
CA PHE A 284 15.95 23.35 -18.58
C PHE A 284 16.75 24.32 -19.42
N SER A 285 18.08 24.37 -19.23
CA SER A 285 18.98 25.31 -19.90
C SER A 285 19.66 24.75 -21.15
N GLY A 286 19.73 23.43 -21.27
CA GLY A 286 20.55 22.75 -22.29
C GLY A 286 22.03 22.70 -21.94
N VAL A 287 22.44 23.22 -20.78
CA VAL A 287 23.81 23.18 -20.29
C VAL A 287 23.95 22.10 -19.22
N PRO A 288 24.68 21.01 -19.47
CA PRO A 288 24.68 19.83 -18.57
C PRO A 288 25.00 20.13 -17.11
N TYR A 289 25.88 21.10 -16.85
CA TYR A 289 26.21 21.48 -15.47
C TYR A 289 25.06 22.19 -14.74
N GLN A 290 24.30 23.03 -15.45
CA GLN A 290 23.16 23.75 -14.88
C GLN A 290 21.94 22.80 -14.75
N ASP A 291 21.78 21.90 -15.69
CA ASP A 291 20.67 20.98 -15.76
C ASP A 291 20.76 19.82 -14.73
N GLN A 292 21.87 19.75 -13.98
CA GLN A 292 21.95 18.90 -12.80
C GLN A 292 20.94 19.31 -11.71
N ALA A 293 20.53 20.57 -11.69
CA ALA A 293 19.50 21.08 -10.78
C ALA A 293 18.10 21.05 -11.40
N PHE A 294 17.94 20.56 -12.62
CA PHE A 294 16.63 20.48 -13.26
C PHE A 294 15.77 19.41 -12.57
N ARG A 295 14.61 19.82 -12.07
CA ARG A 295 13.77 18.99 -11.19
C ARG A 295 13.33 17.67 -11.83
N GLU A 296 13.04 17.68 -13.14
CA GLU A 296 12.59 16.46 -13.83
C GLU A 296 13.68 15.37 -13.95
N THR A 297 14.93 15.68 -13.65
CA THR A 297 16.00 14.68 -13.60
C THR A 297 16.18 14.02 -12.24
N TRP A 298 15.38 14.41 -11.24
CA TRP A 298 15.39 13.87 -9.88
C TRP A 298 14.16 13.03 -9.63
N GLY A 299 13.94 12.06 -10.49
CA GLY A 299 12.81 11.16 -10.42
C GLY A 299 13.21 9.69 -10.34
N THR A 300 12.25 8.87 -10.03
CA THR A 300 12.37 7.43 -10.06
C THR A 300 11.13 6.81 -10.71
N GLU A 301 11.36 5.78 -11.49
CA GLU A 301 10.30 4.88 -11.96
C GLU A 301 10.45 3.56 -11.21
N ARG A 302 9.34 3.03 -10.70
CA ARG A 302 9.32 1.79 -9.92
C ARG A 302 8.17 0.90 -10.36
N GLU A 303 8.50 -0.34 -10.63
CA GLU A 303 7.54 -1.41 -10.91
C GLU A 303 7.72 -2.50 -9.86
N ASN A 304 6.65 -2.82 -9.13
CA ASN A 304 6.68 -3.74 -8.02
C ASN A 304 5.64 -4.83 -8.23
N LEU A 305 6.02 -6.07 -7.99
CA LEU A 305 5.12 -7.22 -7.99
C LEU A 305 5.36 -8.01 -6.69
N PHE A 306 4.28 -8.27 -5.98
CA PHE A 306 4.30 -9.09 -4.78
C PHE A 306 3.12 -10.04 -4.78
N GLY A 307 3.36 -11.29 -4.40
CA GLY A 307 2.28 -12.24 -4.27
C GLY A 307 2.67 -13.44 -3.42
N TYR A 308 1.67 -14.09 -2.86
CA TYR A 308 1.87 -15.32 -2.08
C TYR A 308 0.69 -16.27 -2.21
N LEU A 309 0.98 -17.54 -1.97
CA LEU A 309 0.00 -18.59 -1.69
C LEU A 309 0.29 -19.17 -0.32
N GLN A 310 -0.72 -19.27 0.53
CA GLN A 310 -0.62 -19.83 1.87
C GLN A 310 -1.64 -20.94 2.05
N ALA A 311 -1.22 -21.99 2.78
CA ALA A 311 -2.07 -23.09 3.20
C ALA A 311 -1.91 -23.29 4.71
N ASP A 312 -3.03 -23.21 5.43
CA ASP A 312 -3.13 -23.44 6.87
C ASP A 312 -3.95 -24.71 7.13
N PHE A 313 -3.41 -25.65 7.89
CA PHE A 313 -4.06 -26.93 8.17
C PHE A 313 -3.55 -27.55 9.47
N MET A 314 -4.32 -28.49 9.99
CA MET A 314 -3.95 -29.26 11.17
C MET A 314 -3.34 -30.62 10.77
N VAL A 315 -2.27 -31.00 11.43
CA VAL A 315 -1.71 -32.36 11.38
C VAL A 315 -1.74 -32.90 12.81
N ASN A 316 -2.72 -33.74 13.11
CA ASN A 316 -3.08 -34.12 14.48
C ASN A 316 -3.38 -32.85 15.31
N ASP A 317 -2.59 -32.59 16.37
CA ASP A 317 -2.72 -31.42 17.26
C ASP A 317 -1.77 -30.27 16.91
N VAL A 318 -1.09 -30.35 15.75
CA VAL A 318 -0.12 -29.34 15.30
C VAL A 318 -0.74 -28.50 14.20
N GLU A 319 -0.80 -27.20 14.43
CA GLU A 319 -1.15 -26.22 13.39
C GLU A 319 0.04 -26.00 12.47
N VAL A 320 -0.17 -26.17 11.18
CA VAL A 320 0.84 -26.00 10.13
C VAL A 320 0.42 -24.85 9.22
N SER A 321 1.24 -23.84 9.12
CA SER A 321 1.10 -22.76 8.15
C SER A 321 2.27 -22.81 7.17
N SER A 322 1.96 -22.97 5.89
CA SER A 322 2.95 -23.04 4.82
C SER A 322 2.65 -21.97 3.79
N ASN A 323 3.68 -21.24 3.34
CA ASN A 323 3.53 -20.26 2.29
C ASN A 323 4.65 -20.31 1.26
N VAL A 324 4.31 -19.92 0.03
CA VAL A 324 5.23 -19.64 -1.06
C VAL A 324 4.96 -18.23 -1.53
N TYR A 325 5.99 -17.41 -1.66
CA TYR A 325 5.84 -16.02 -2.07
C TYR A 325 6.83 -15.64 -3.16
N TYR A 326 6.48 -14.63 -3.90
CA TYR A 326 7.30 -14.01 -4.92
C TYR A 326 7.30 -12.49 -4.73
N HIS A 327 8.48 -11.90 -4.88
CA HIS A 327 8.70 -10.49 -4.69
C HIS A 327 9.64 -9.98 -5.78
N LYS A 328 9.22 -8.97 -6.52
CA LYS A 328 10.00 -8.33 -7.57
C LYS A 328 9.90 -6.82 -7.41
N ASN A 329 11.02 -6.16 -7.47
CA ASN A 329 11.14 -4.70 -7.53
C ASN A 329 12.08 -4.36 -8.66
N GLU A 330 11.61 -3.60 -9.61
CA GLU A 330 12.40 -3.07 -10.72
C GLU A 330 12.20 -1.56 -10.80
N GLY A 331 13.19 -0.88 -11.35
CA GLY A 331 13.07 0.54 -11.61
C GLY A 331 14.40 1.19 -11.93
N MET A 332 14.30 2.48 -12.22
CA MET A 332 15.45 3.32 -12.52
C MET A 332 15.30 4.70 -11.89
N GLY A 333 16.44 5.37 -11.65
CA GLY A 333 16.49 6.81 -11.42
C GLY A 333 16.54 7.53 -12.76
N LYS A 334 15.94 8.69 -12.81
CA LYS A 334 16.01 9.63 -13.95
C LYS A 334 17.23 10.52 -13.82
#